data_d51cb18e6a83324442ae8eaaff53bf7b
#
_entry.id   d51cb18e6a83324442ae8eaaff53bf7b
#
_cell.length_a   1.000
_cell.length_b   1.000
_cell.length_c   1.000
_cell.angle_alpha   90.00
_cell.angle_beta   90.00
_cell.angle_gamma   90.00
#
_symmetry.space_group_name_H-M   'P 1'
#
loop_
_entity.id
_entity.type
_entity.pdbx_description
1 polymer ?
#
loop_
_entity_poly.entity_id
_entity_poly.type
_entity_poly.pdbx_seq_one_letter_code
_entity_poly.pdbx_strand_id
1 'polypeptide(L)'
;MIRIALIVAVAAAALHAEGTKCDRACLQGFVDSYLDAMAGHDASKLPVAPSVRFTENGKEMKLGEGFWRTAGKSSYRLYALDPAAGDAGAQAVVSEHGEPAIFFVRLKVKDQKITEAETLVCRKGHAGFFAPEKMTTAPAIFSEKVPDAQQSARSQLIRDASAYFTAVQTEGTPDYKEAPLAPEANRFENGLQTTNVPMMGQPAMSASAQLDKGLFKGLLIDHRRFPVVDVEHGVVIGLVMMHANMNGQKNTILISEMFKVVGAKIRQVQAVMVNVGADAATGWK
;
A
#
# COMPACT_ATOMS: atom_id res chain seq x y z
N MET A 1 37.18 -10.25 -68.45
CA MET A 1 35.88 -9.70 -67.98
C MET A 1 35.57 -10.27 -66.61
N ILE A 2 35.84 -9.49 -65.58
CA ILE A 2 35.61 -9.91 -64.11
C ILE A 2 34.29 -9.30 -63.72
N ARG A 3 33.31 -10.14 -63.37
CA ARG A 3 32.00 -9.70 -62.79
C ARG A 3 32.14 -9.62 -61.26
N ILE A 4 32.07 -8.40 -60.74
CA ILE A 4 32.00 -8.12 -59.32
C ILE A 4 30.52 -8.23 -58.91
N ALA A 5 30.21 -9.21 -58.05
CA ALA A 5 28.88 -9.35 -57.44
C ALA A 5 28.82 -8.46 -56.20
N LEU A 6 27.92 -7.48 -56.22
CA LEU A 6 27.65 -6.59 -55.06
C LEU A 6 26.67 -7.31 -54.10
N ILE A 7 27.15 -7.70 -52.93
CA ILE A 7 26.30 -8.26 -51.87
C ILE A 7 25.75 -7.08 -51.06
N VAL A 8 24.45 -6.80 -51.19
CA VAL A 8 23.75 -5.83 -50.34
C VAL A 8 23.30 -6.56 -49.06
N ALA A 9 24.00 -6.27 -47.97
CA ALA A 9 23.58 -6.72 -46.63
C ALA A 9 22.43 -5.82 -46.16
N VAL A 10 21.21 -6.36 -46.10
CA VAL A 10 20.06 -5.70 -45.45
C VAL A 10 20.17 -5.95 -43.95
N ALA A 11 20.59 -4.94 -43.19
CA ALA A 11 20.53 -4.95 -41.75
C ALA A 11 19.05 -4.77 -41.32
N ALA A 12 18.41 -5.84 -40.84
CA ALA A 12 17.12 -5.78 -40.18
C ALA A 12 17.31 -5.15 -38.79
N ALA A 13 16.97 -3.85 -38.67
CA ALA A 13 16.85 -3.21 -37.40
C ALA A 13 15.66 -3.83 -36.66
N ALA A 14 15.93 -4.63 -35.63
CA ALA A 14 14.90 -5.08 -34.70
C ALA A 14 14.38 -3.86 -33.92
N LEU A 15 13.25 -3.32 -34.34
CA LEU A 15 12.46 -2.38 -33.55
C LEU A 15 12.01 -3.12 -32.29
N HIS A 16 12.76 -2.98 -31.21
CA HIS A 16 12.24 -3.28 -29.88
C HIS A 16 11.12 -2.26 -29.62
N ALA A 17 9.87 -2.67 -29.77
CA ALA A 17 8.75 -1.91 -29.27
C ALA A 17 8.96 -1.78 -27.74
N GLU A 18 9.41 -0.59 -27.29
CA GLU A 18 9.33 -0.25 -25.87
C GLU A 18 7.86 -0.41 -25.49
N GLY A 19 7.58 -1.38 -24.61
CA GLY A 19 6.22 -1.61 -24.11
C GLY A 19 5.67 -0.27 -23.60
N THR A 20 4.47 0.10 -24.04
CA THR A 20 3.83 1.36 -23.65
C THR A 20 3.82 1.46 -22.13
N LYS A 21 4.59 2.41 -21.58
CA LYS A 21 4.62 2.66 -20.13
C LYS A 21 3.22 3.03 -19.67
N CYS A 22 2.77 2.38 -18.61
CA CYS A 22 1.49 2.70 -17.99
C CYS A 22 1.65 3.97 -17.15
N ASP A 23 1.05 5.07 -17.60
CA ASP A 23 1.04 6.33 -16.87
C ASP A 23 0.10 6.29 -15.65
N ARG A 24 -0.07 7.40 -14.98
CA ARG A 24 -0.92 7.51 -13.78
C ARG A 24 -2.38 7.13 -14.08
N ALA A 25 -2.95 7.63 -15.15
CA ALA A 25 -4.34 7.34 -15.52
C ALA A 25 -4.52 5.86 -15.88
N CYS A 26 -3.55 5.29 -16.59
CA CYS A 26 -3.49 3.87 -16.91
C CYS A 26 -3.44 3.01 -15.62
N LEU A 27 -2.56 3.32 -14.66
CA LEU A 27 -2.45 2.60 -13.39
C LEU A 27 -3.73 2.70 -12.55
N GLN A 28 -4.35 3.88 -12.49
CA GLN A 28 -5.63 4.05 -11.81
C GLN A 28 -6.71 3.20 -12.48
N GLY A 29 -6.75 3.18 -13.82
CA GLY A 29 -7.68 2.35 -14.60
C GLY A 29 -7.51 0.84 -14.30
N PHE A 30 -6.28 0.36 -14.07
CA PHE A 30 -6.06 -1.02 -13.63
C PHE A 30 -6.64 -1.31 -12.25
N VAL A 31 -6.47 -0.39 -11.28
CA VAL A 31 -7.06 -0.53 -9.94
C VAL A 31 -8.57 -0.52 -10.00
N ASP A 32 -9.16 0.42 -10.77
CA ASP A 32 -10.60 0.52 -10.93
C ASP A 32 -11.18 -0.75 -11.59
N SER A 33 -10.55 -1.21 -12.66
CA SER A 33 -10.94 -2.44 -13.36
C SER A 33 -10.84 -3.66 -12.42
N TYR A 34 -9.79 -3.72 -11.57
CA TYR A 34 -9.64 -4.78 -10.58
C TYR A 34 -10.80 -4.80 -9.58
N LEU A 35 -11.15 -3.64 -9.01
CA LEU A 35 -12.26 -3.53 -8.05
C LEU A 35 -13.61 -3.84 -8.70
N ASP A 36 -13.82 -3.40 -9.94
CA ASP A 36 -15.08 -3.63 -10.67
C ASP A 36 -15.21 -5.09 -11.12
N ALA A 37 -14.12 -5.74 -11.57
CA ALA A 37 -14.10 -7.15 -11.90
C ALA A 37 -14.30 -8.03 -10.66
N MET A 38 -13.70 -7.65 -9.52
CA MET A 38 -13.91 -8.32 -8.23
C MET A 38 -15.37 -8.22 -7.78
N ALA A 39 -16.01 -7.04 -7.89
CA ALA A 39 -17.41 -6.85 -7.57
C ALA A 39 -18.36 -7.65 -8.50
N GLY A 40 -17.91 -7.94 -9.71
CA GLY A 40 -18.62 -8.81 -10.67
C GLY A 40 -18.26 -10.29 -10.56
N HIS A 41 -17.36 -10.67 -9.64
CA HIS A 41 -16.85 -12.03 -9.46
C HIS A 41 -16.24 -12.67 -10.73
N ASP A 42 -15.68 -11.83 -11.62
CA ASP A 42 -15.20 -12.27 -12.93
C ASP A 42 -13.77 -11.77 -13.20
N ALA A 43 -12.79 -12.56 -12.76
CA ALA A 43 -11.37 -12.26 -12.98
C ALA A 43 -10.95 -12.34 -14.46
N SER A 44 -11.75 -12.96 -15.33
CA SER A 44 -11.46 -13.06 -16.78
C SER A 44 -11.53 -11.73 -17.50
N LYS A 45 -12.17 -10.74 -16.90
CA LYS A 45 -12.25 -9.36 -17.42
C LYS A 45 -10.96 -8.57 -17.25
N LEU A 46 -9.98 -9.09 -16.48
CA LEU A 46 -8.73 -8.40 -16.24
C LEU A 46 -7.65 -8.83 -17.24
N PRO A 47 -6.86 -7.88 -17.74
CA PRO A 47 -5.66 -8.19 -18.48
C PRO A 47 -4.55 -8.66 -17.52
N VAL A 48 -4.54 -9.95 -17.19
CA VAL A 48 -3.55 -10.58 -16.31
C VAL A 48 -2.48 -11.33 -17.11
N ALA A 49 -1.28 -11.42 -16.53
CA ALA A 49 -0.24 -12.29 -17.06
C ALA A 49 -0.61 -13.77 -16.81
N PRO A 50 -0.16 -14.72 -17.65
CA PRO A 50 -0.43 -16.14 -17.43
C PRO A 50 0.04 -16.67 -16.08
N SER A 51 1.11 -16.07 -15.54
CA SER A 51 1.72 -16.39 -14.25
C SER A 51 1.45 -15.31 -13.21
N VAL A 52 0.25 -14.69 -13.20
CA VAL A 52 -0.10 -13.70 -12.19
C VAL A 52 0.01 -14.29 -10.79
N ARG A 53 0.74 -13.61 -9.91
CA ARG A 53 0.83 -13.97 -8.50
C ARG A 53 -0.21 -13.21 -7.70
N PHE A 54 -1.03 -13.92 -6.95
CA PHE A 54 -2.06 -13.34 -6.11
C PHE A 54 -1.95 -13.81 -4.67
N THR A 55 -2.05 -12.86 -3.72
CA THR A 55 -2.14 -13.16 -2.28
C THR A 55 -3.28 -12.40 -1.63
N GLU A 56 -3.93 -13.03 -0.65
CA GLU A 56 -4.89 -12.41 0.25
C GLU A 56 -4.46 -12.67 1.69
N ASN A 57 -4.29 -11.60 2.47
CA ASN A 57 -3.85 -11.68 3.87
C ASN A 57 -2.60 -12.58 4.04
N GLY A 58 -1.61 -12.43 3.15
CA GLY A 58 -0.36 -13.17 3.15
C GLY A 58 -0.44 -14.62 2.62
N LYS A 59 -1.61 -15.12 2.23
CA LYS A 59 -1.77 -16.45 1.66
C LYS A 59 -1.80 -16.39 0.13
N GLU A 60 -0.93 -17.15 -0.52
CA GLU A 60 -0.97 -17.32 -1.97
C GLU A 60 -2.18 -18.17 -2.37
N MET A 61 -2.91 -17.70 -3.39
CA MET A 61 -4.08 -18.38 -3.94
C MET A 61 -4.31 -17.99 -5.40
N LYS A 62 -5.29 -18.58 -6.05
CA LYS A 62 -5.65 -18.22 -7.42
C LYS A 62 -6.47 -16.93 -7.44
N LEU A 63 -6.18 -16.06 -8.39
CA LEU A 63 -7.01 -14.87 -8.63
C LEU A 63 -8.46 -15.31 -8.91
N GLY A 64 -9.42 -14.63 -8.26
CA GLY A 64 -10.83 -15.02 -8.28
C GLY A 64 -11.26 -15.90 -7.08
N GLU A 65 -10.32 -16.29 -6.20
CA GLU A 65 -10.62 -16.99 -4.95
C GLU A 65 -10.66 -16.01 -3.76
N GLY A 66 -10.99 -16.54 -2.57
CA GLY A 66 -11.06 -15.77 -1.34
C GLY A 66 -12.14 -14.69 -1.39
N PHE A 67 -11.78 -13.46 -1.02
CA PHE A 67 -12.68 -12.30 -1.00
C PHE A 67 -13.33 -12.00 -2.35
N TRP A 68 -12.71 -12.36 -3.46
CA TRP A 68 -13.27 -12.25 -4.80
C TRP A 68 -14.66 -12.91 -4.96
N ARG A 69 -14.93 -13.97 -4.19
CA ARG A 69 -16.20 -14.70 -4.28
C ARG A 69 -17.37 -14.02 -3.58
N THR A 70 -17.07 -13.06 -2.69
CA THR A 70 -18.05 -12.44 -1.80
C THR A 70 -18.07 -10.93 -1.87
N ALA A 71 -17.04 -10.32 -2.49
CA ALA A 71 -16.89 -8.88 -2.62
C ALA A 71 -17.99 -8.27 -3.49
N GLY A 72 -18.57 -7.18 -3.04
CA GLY A 72 -19.47 -6.33 -3.81
C GLY A 72 -18.79 -5.03 -4.25
N LYS A 73 -19.57 -3.99 -4.47
CA LYS A 73 -19.09 -2.68 -4.93
C LYS A 73 -18.30 -1.95 -3.85
N SER A 74 -17.28 -1.20 -4.29
CA SER A 74 -16.55 -0.28 -3.44
C SER A 74 -17.27 1.07 -3.33
N SER A 75 -17.32 1.63 -2.11
CA SER A 75 -17.89 2.95 -1.81
C SER A 75 -16.82 4.03 -1.53
N TYR A 76 -15.58 3.62 -1.35
CA TYR A 76 -14.42 4.50 -1.06
C TYR A 76 -13.19 3.96 -1.81
N ARG A 77 -12.37 4.87 -2.34
CA ARG A 77 -11.07 4.54 -2.98
C ARG A 77 -10.06 5.63 -2.68
N LEU A 78 -8.89 5.25 -2.19
CA LEU A 78 -7.73 6.12 -1.99
C LEU A 78 -6.53 5.50 -2.71
N TYR A 79 -5.89 6.23 -3.63
CA TYR A 79 -4.86 5.70 -4.53
C TYR A 79 -3.45 6.16 -4.16
N ALA A 80 -2.47 5.32 -4.47
CA ALA A 80 -1.07 5.65 -4.63
C ALA A 80 -0.58 5.04 -5.95
N LEU A 81 -0.01 5.84 -6.85
CA LEU A 81 0.30 5.43 -8.21
C LEU A 81 1.76 5.73 -8.53
N ASP A 82 2.51 4.73 -8.94
CA ASP A 82 3.94 4.79 -9.25
C ASP A 82 4.22 4.42 -10.72
N PRO A 83 4.03 5.36 -11.66
CA PRO A 83 4.26 5.10 -13.07
C PRO A 83 5.70 4.70 -13.40
N ALA A 84 6.68 5.15 -12.60
CA ALA A 84 8.08 4.83 -12.83
C ALA A 84 8.38 3.34 -12.60
N ALA A 85 7.70 2.72 -11.64
CA ALA A 85 7.84 1.31 -11.33
C ALA A 85 6.75 0.43 -11.97
N GLY A 86 5.64 1.01 -12.42
CA GLY A 86 4.45 0.27 -12.86
C GLY A 86 3.72 -0.39 -11.68
N ASP A 87 3.80 0.22 -10.50
CA ASP A 87 3.08 -0.23 -9.31
C ASP A 87 1.94 0.72 -8.97
N ALA A 88 0.83 0.16 -8.53
CA ALA A 88 -0.31 0.90 -8.02
C ALA A 88 -0.81 0.28 -6.73
N GLY A 89 -1.32 1.12 -5.82
CA GLY A 89 -1.98 0.66 -4.61
C GLY A 89 -3.24 1.45 -4.35
N ALA A 90 -4.21 0.81 -3.70
CA ALA A 90 -5.40 1.50 -3.24
C ALA A 90 -5.90 0.93 -1.91
N GLN A 91 -6.45 1.83 -1.08
CA GLN A 91 -7.31 1.46 0.04
C GLN A 91 -8.76 1.69 -0.38
N ALA A 92 -9.65 0.80 -0.01
CA ALA A 92 -11.05 0.85 -0.36
C ALA A 92 -11.96 0.39 0.80
N VAL A 93 -13.22 0.79 0.75
CA VAL A 93 -14.29 0.14 1.51
C VAL A 93 -15.11 -0.64 0.51
N VAL A 94 -15.22 -1.93 0.71
CA VAL A 94 -15.88 -2.87 -0.20
C VAL A 94 -17.01 -3.56 0.55
N SER A 95 -18.19 -3.67 -0.04
CA SER A 95 -19.28 -4.44 0.54
C SER A 95 -18.99 -5.95 0.46
N GLU A 96 -19.26 -6.69 1.52
CA GLU A 96 -19.24 -8.16 1.54
C GLU A 96 -20.54 -8.64 2.20
N HIS A 97 -21.41 -9.32 1.44
CA HIS A 97 -22.73 -9.75 1.94
C HIS A 97 -23.56 -8.62 2.59
N GLY A 98 -23.40 -7.38 2.12
CA GLY A 98 -24.08 -6.21 2.68
C GLY A 98 -23.33 -5.52 3.83
N GLU A 99 -22.30 -6.14 4.41
CA GLU A 99 -21.44 -5.57 5.44
C GLU A 99 -20.20 -4.92 4.83
N PRO A 100 -19.64 -3.84 5.42
CA PRO A 100 -18.42 -3.24 4.91
C PRO A 100 -17.18 -4.05 5.31
N ALA A 101 -16.23 -4.20 4.39
CA ALA A 101 -14.86 -4.63 4.64
C ALA A 101 -13.89 -3.51 4.24
N ILE A 102 -12.84 -3.29 5.02
CA ILE A 102 -11.73 -2.40 4.64
C ILE A 102 -10.74 -3.23 3.83
N PHE A 103 -10.42 -2.73 2.64
CA PHE A 103 -9.66 -3.45 1.64
C PHE A 103 -8.44 -2.65 1.21
N PHE A 104 -7.34 -3.35 1.03
CA PHE A 104 -6.14 -2.82 0.37
C PHE A 104 -5.75 -3.74 -0.79
N VAL A 105 -5.32 -3.14 -1.89
CA VAL A 105 -4.74 -3.85 -3.02
C VAL A 105 -3.47 -3.15 -3.50
N ARG A 106 -2.44 -3.93 -3.80
CA ARG A 106 -1.29 -3.53 -4.62
C ARG A 106 -1.29 -4.33 -5.90
N LEU A 107 -1.13 -3.64 -7.02
CA LEU A 107 -0.96 -4.23 -8.34
C LEU A 107 0.42 -3.90 -8.91
N LYS A 108 1.07 -4.88 -9.53
CA LYS A 108 2.21 -4.71 -10.42
C LYS A 108 1.71 -4.83 -11.85
N VAL A 109 1.90 -3.78 -12.63
CA VAL A 109 1.54 -3.74 -14.05
C VAL A 109 2.82 -3.75 -14.88
N LYS A 110 2.93 -4.73 -15.78
CA LYS A 110 4.01 -4.84 -16.75
C LYS A 110 3.42 -5.23 -18.11
N ASP A 111 3.84 -4.55 -19.16
CA ASP A 111 3.38 -4.80 -20.54
C ASP A 111 1.84 -4.82 -20.63
N GLN A 112 1.18 -3.83 -20.02
CA GLN A 112 -0.28 -3.68 -19.94
C GLN A 112 -1.00 -4.89 -19.34
N LYS A 113 -0.34 -5.64 -18.42
CA LYS A 113 -0.91 -6.78 -17.72
C LYS A 113 -0.58 -6.73 -16.23
N ILE A 114 -1.53 -7.15 -15.42
CA ILE A 114 -1.30 -7.38 -13.99
C ILE A 114 -0.43 -8.64 -13.84
N THR A 115 0.75 -8.50 -13.29
CA THR A 115 1.67 -9.60 -13.00
C THR A 115 1.64 -10.03 -11.54
N GLU A 116 1.25 -9.09 -10.66
CA GLU A 116 1.12 -9.33 -9.22
C GLU A 116 -0.10 -8.60 -8.67
N ALA A 117 -0.82 -9.23 -7.76
CA ALA A 117 -1.85 -8.63 -6.95
C ALA A 117 -1.68 -9.08 -5.49
N GLU A 118 -1.53 -8.13 -4.58
CA GLU A 118 -1.40 -8.37 -3.15
C GLU A 118 -2.51 -7.64 -2.42
N THR A 119 -3.29 -8.36 -1.59
CA THR A 119 -4.46 -7.79 -0.94
C THR A 119 -4.47 -8.04 0.56
N LEU A 120 -5.00 -7.04 1.28
CA LEU A 120 -5.40 -7.18 2.68
C LEU A 120 -6.91 -6.94 2.79
N VAL A 121 -7.58 -7.83 3.50
CA VAL A 121 -9.02 -7.77 3.75
C VAL A 121 -9.27 -7.73 5.24
N CYS A 122 -9.62 -6.58 5.77
CA CYS A 122 -9.98 -6.38 7.16
C CYS A 122 -11.49 -6.37 7.33
N ARG A 123 -12.01 -7.34 8.06
CA ARG A 123 -13.42 -7.44 8.46
C ARG A 123 -13.57 -7.03 9.93
N LYS A 124 -14.79 -6.75 10.36
CA LYS A 124 -15.08 -6.52 11.78
C LYS A 124 -14.52 -7.65 12.65
N GLY A 125 -13.75 -7.29 13.68
CA GLY A 125 -13.09 -8.26 14.56
C GLY A 125 -11.70 -8.75 14.11
N HIS A 126 -11.24 -8.39 12.89
CA HIS A 126 -9.90 -8.76 12.40
C HIS A 126 -8.79 -7.79 12.84
N ALA A 127 -9.14 -6.72 13.53
CA ALA A 127 -8.18 -5.75 14.08
C ALA A 127 -8.78 -5.06 15.31
N GLY A 128 -7.94 -4.33 16.07
CA GLY A 128 -8.38 -3.58 17.25
C GLY A 128 -9.28 -2.39 16.89
N PHE A 129 -9.08 -1.77 15.70
CA PHE A 129 -9.89 -0.69 15.19
C PHE A 129 -10.58 -1.11 13.88
N PHE A 130 -11.83 -0.68 13.70
CA PHE A 130 -12.59 -0.94 12.48
C PHE A 130 -13.71 0.09 12.36
N ALA A 131 -13.51 1.11 11.52
CA ALA A 131 -14.43 2.23 11.35
C ALA A 131 -14.61 2.57 9.85
N PRO A 132 -15.11 1.63 9.02
CA PRO A 132 -15.31 1.85 7.59
C PRO A 132 -16.30 2.98 7.30
N GLU A 133 -17.25 3.25 8.21
CA GLU A 133 -18.21 4.36 8.11
C GLU A 133 -17.54 5.75 8.17
N LYS A 134 -16.29 5.84 8.63
CA LYS A 134 -15.48 7.07 8.62
C LYS A 134 -14.77 7.27 7.27
N MET A 135 -14.64 6.22 6.46
CA MET A 135 -13.97 6.24 5.16
C MET A 135 -14.97 6.61 4.06
N THR A 136 -15.47 7.84 4.07
CA THR A 136 -16.49 8.31 3.11
C THR A 136 -15.92 9.09 1.94
N THR A 137 -14.85 9.84 2.19
CA THR A 137 -14.16 10.68 1.20
C THR A 137 -12.66 10.53 1.35
N ALA A 138 -11.96 10.27 0.24
CA ALA A 138 -10.51 10.19 0.24
C ALA A 138 -9.90 11.54 0.66
N PRO A 139 -8.93 11.57 1.60
CA PRO A 139 -8.29 12.80 2.01
C PRO A 139 -7.56 13.45 0.82
N ALA A 140 -7.92 14.70 0.51
CA ALA A 140 -7.40 15.44 -0.65
C ALA A 140 -5.87 15.53 -0.66
N ILE A 141 -5.24 15.57 0.53
CA ILE A 141 -3.78 15.64 0.67
C ILE A 141 -3.04 14.55 -0.11
N PHE A 142 -3.63 13.36 -0.31
CA PHE A 142 -3.00 12.27 -1.05
C PHE A 142 -3.04 12.47 -2.57
N SER A 143 -4.01 13.22 -3.09
CA SER A 143 -4.12 13.55 -4.52
C SER A 143 -3.44 14.88 -4.89
N GLU A 144 -2.99 15.65 -3.91
CA GLU A 144 -2.26 16.90 -4.12
C GLU A 144 -0.81 16.62 -4.52
N LYS A 145 -0.37 17.23 -5.62
CA LYS A 145 1.05 17.22 -6.02
C LYS A 145 1.89 17.95 -4.99
N VAL A 146 3.06 17.39 -4.68
CA VAL A 146 4.04 18.08 -3.84
C VAL A 146 4.72 19.16 -4.68
N PRO A 147 4.78 20.42 -4.22
CA PRO A 147 5.54 21.47 -4.90
C PRO A 147 7.00 21.07 -5.12
N ASP A 148 7.56 21.37 -6.29
CA ASP A 148 8.91 20.91 -6.70
C ASP A 148 9.98 21.18 -5.64
N ALA A 149 9.94 22.35 -5.00
CA ALA A 149 10.87 22.73 -3.93
C ALA A 149 10.73 21.87 -2.64
N GLN A 150 9.66 21.10 -2.51
CA GLN A 150 9.35 20.25 -1.35
C GLN A 150 9.30 18.76 -1.72
N GLN A 151 9.54 18.43 -2.97
CA GLN A 151 9.60 17.03 -3.40
C GLN A 151 10.83 16.34 -2.83
N SER A 152 10.65 15.10 -2.41
CA SER A 152 11.74 14.23 -1.98
C SER A 152 12.05 13.20 -3.05
N ALA A 153 13.32 12.86 -3.20
CA ALA A 153 13.73 11.75 -4.07
C ALA A 153 13.10 10.43 -3.58
N ARG A 154 12.85 9.48 -4.49
CA ARG A 154 12.32 8.15 -4.18
C ARG A 154 13.00 7.48 -2.98
N SER A 155 14.33 7.49 -2.94
CA SER A 155 15.08 6.89 -1.84
C SER A 155 14.86 7.60 -0.50
N GLN A 156 14.64 8.92 -0.51
CA GLN A 156 14.33 9.68 0.71
C GLN A 156 12.93 9.32 1.22
N LEU A 157 11.92 9.27 0.34
CA LEU A 157 10.56 8.86 0.69
C LEU A 157 10.54 7.47 1.37
N ILE A 158 11.31 6.51 0.84
CA ILE A 158 11.46 5.17 1.43
C ILE A 158 12.13 5.26 2.82
N ARG A 159 13.19 6.06 2.95
CA ARG A 159 13.85 6.24 4.26
C ARG A 159 12.91 6.85 5.29
N ASP A 160 12.13 7.87 4.90
CA ASP A 160 11.20 8.55 5.80
C ASP A 160 10.10 7.58 6.31
N ALA A 161 9.53 6.78 5.42
CA ALA A 161 8.55 5.75 5.79
C ALA A 161 9.18 4.63 6.64
N SER A 162 10.42 4.21 6.33
CA SER A 162 11.13 3.19 7.11
C SER A 162 11.51 3.72 8.50
N ALA A 163 11.90 4.99 8.63
CA ALA A 163 12.20 5.64 9.90
C ALA A 163 10.99 5.69 10.82
N TYR A 164 9.79 5.87 10.28
CA TYR A 164 8.54 5.77 11.05
C TYR A 164 8.38 4.39 11.70
N PHE A 165 8.55 3.31 10.95
CA PHE A 165 8.47 1.95 11.49
C PHE A 165 9.59 1.68 12.54
N THR A 166 10.79 2.23 12.31
CA THR A 166 11.86 2.15 13.29
C THR A 166 11.50 2.87 14.58
N ALA A 167 10.90 4.06 14.49
CA ALA A 167 10.47 4.80 15.66
C ALA A 167 9.40 4.06 16.46
N VAL A 168 8.41 3.45 15.80
CA VAL A 168 7.39 2.62 16.46
C VAL A 168 8.03 1.41 17.18
N GLN A 169 9.00 0.75 16.54
CA GLN A 169 9.67 -0.42 17.11
C GLN A 169 10.65 -0.08 18.23
N THR A 170 11.30 1.09 18.18
CA THR A 170 12.38 1.50 19.08
C THR A 170 11.95 2.59 20.06
N GLU A 171 10.65 2.77 20.27
CA GLU A 171 10.16 3.76 21.22
C GLU A 171 10.77 3.57 22.61
N GLY A 172 11.06 4.68 23.28
CA GLY A 172 11.77 4.68 24.55
C GLY A 172 13.29 4.47 24.43
N THR A 173 13.85 4.38 23.22
CA THR A 173 15.28 4.44 22.93
C THR A 173 15.63 5.75 22.21
N PRO A 174 16.91 6.18 22.10
CA PRO A 174 17.27 7.37 21.34
C PRO A 174 16.81 7.36 19.88
N ASP A 175 16.68 6.19 19.26
CA ASP A 175 16.42 6.00 17.82
C ASP A 175 14.97 6.33 17.41
N TYR A 176 14.02 6.35 18.37
CA TYR A 176 12.62 6.66 18.06
C TYR A 176 12.40 8.09 17.53
N LYS A 177 13.31 9.02 17.85
CA LYS A 177 13.26 10.43 17.41
C LYS A 177 13.53 10.65 15.93
N GLU A 178 13.97 9.62 15.21
CA GLU A 178 14.31 9.72 13.80
C GLU A 178 13.10 9.75 12.86
N ALA A 179 11.90 9.42 13.35
CA ALA A 179 10.70 9.52 12.52
C ALA A 179 10.46 10.98 12.09
N PRO A 180 10.44 11.29 10.79
CA PRO A 180 10.29 12.65 10.29
C PRO A 180 8.82 13.09 10.32
N LEU A 181 8.16 12.99 11.48
CA LEU A 181 6.77 13.39 11.66
C LEU A 181 6.63 14.91 11.65
N ALA A 182 5.63 15.42 10.95
CA ALA A 182 5.17 16.79 11.16
C ALA A 182 4.43 16.87 12.51
N PRO A 183 4.48 18.02 13.22
CA PRO A 183 3.81 18.17 14.51
C PRO A 183 2.30 17.87 14.44
N GLU A 184 1.68 18.22 13.32
CA GLU A 184 0.25 18.03 13.02
C GLU A 184 -0.07 16.69 12.32
N ALA A 185 0.90 15.80 12.19
CA ALA A 185 0.71 14.54 11.47
C ALA A 185 -0.46 13.72 12.03
N ASN A 186 -1.40 13.37 11.17
CA ASN A 186 -2.53 12.54 11.52
C ASN A 186 -2.29 11.09 11.12
N ARG A 187 -2.67 10.15 11.99
CA ARG A 187 -2.69 8.72 11.71
C ARG A 187 -4.11 8.18 11.81
N PHE A 188 -4.46 7.37 10.82
CA PHE A 188 -5.72 6.63 10.76
C PHE A 188 -5.41 5.14 10.66
N GLU A 189 -6.11 4.34 11.44
CA GLU A 189 -5.97 2.89 11.49
C GLU A 189 -7.34 2.27 11.23
N ASN A 190 -7.48 1.54 10.12
CA ASN A 190 -8.76 0.97 9.68
C ASN A 190 -9.92 1.98 9.76
N GLY A 191 -9.70 3.21 9.26
CA GLY A 191 -10.68 4.29 9.20
C GLY A 191 -10.78 5.13 10.48
N LEU A 192 -10.26 4.68 11.63
CA LEU A 192 -10.30 5.44 12.87
C LEU A 192 -9.08 6.37 12.98
N GLN A 193 -9.30 7.66 13.24
CA GLN A 193 -8.21 8.57 13.57
C GLN A 193 -7.68 8.23 14.97
N THR A 194 -6.36 8.01 15.10
CA THR A 194 -5.70 7.56 16.32
C THR A 194 -4.70 8.56 16.90
N THR A 195 -4.52 9.72 16.24
CA THR A 195 -3.69 10.84 16.71
C THR A 195 -4.47 12.14 16.68
N ASN A 196 -4.05 13.11 17.52
CA ASN A 196 -4.63 14.47 17.59
C ASN A 196 -6.14 14.51 17.94
N VAL A 197 -6.67 13.41 18.48
CA VAL A 197 -8.04 13.29 18.99
C VAL A 197 -8.03 12.58 20.34
N PRO A 198 -9.00 12.84 21.22
CA PRO A 198 -9.18 12.03 22.44
C PRO A 198 -9.50 10.59 22.07
N MET A 199 -8.82 9.63 22.71
CA MET A 199 -9.00 8.21 22.42
C MET A 199 -8.83 7.35 23.67
N MET A 200 -9.70 6.33 23.85
CA MET A 200 -9.64 5.36 24.95
C MET A 200 -9.51 6.02 26.34
N GLY A 201 -10.25 7.13 26.56
CA GLY A 201 -10.22 7.90 27.81
C GLY A 201 -8.97 8.76 28.02
N GLN A 202 -8.06 8.82 27.03
CA GLN A 202 -6.88 9.68 27.06
C GLN A 202 -7.14 10.97 26.28
N PRO A 203 -6.52 12.10 26.68
CA PRO A 203 -6.57 13.34 25.90
C PRO A 203 -5.93 13.17 24.54
N ALA A 204 -6.23 14.11 23.62
CA ALA A 204 -5.62 14.14 22.31
C ALA A 204 -4.09 14.17 22.38
N MET A 205 -3.43 13.29 21.65
CA MET A 205 -1.97 13.20 21.55
C MET A 205 -1.53 13.20 20.09
N SER A 206 -0.46 13.94 19.79
CA SER A 206 0.21 13.82 18.48
C SER A 206 0.89 12.47 18.32
N ALA A 207 1.24 12.11 17.07
CA ALA A 207 1.96 10.88 16.81
C ALA A 207 3.30 10.82 17.58
N SER A 208 4.05 11.93 17.64
CA SER A 208 5.29 12.01 18.42
C SER A 208 5.05 11.82 19.92
N ALA A 209 4.01 12.46 20.47
CA ALA A 209 3.67 12.29 21.89
C ALA A 209 3.26 10.86 22.26
N GLN A 210 2.66 10.13 21.34
CA GLN A 210 2.36 8.70 21.54
C GLN A 210 3.63 7.85 21.62
N LEU A 211 4.61 8.12 20.74
CA LEU A 211 5.94 7.49 20.78
C LEU A 211 6.69 7.83 22.08
N ASP A 212 6.65 9.11 22.51
CA ASP A 212 7.28 9.56 23.77
C ASP A 212 6.71 8.84 25.00
N LYS A 213 5.42 8.47 24.96
CA LYS A 213 4.75 7.74 26.05
C LYS A 213 4.98 6.23 26.05
N GLY A 214 5.59 5.69 25.00
CA GLY A 214 5.84 4.26 24.89
C GLY A 214 4.58 3.42 24.62
N LEU A 215 3.62 3.94 23.82
CA LEU A 215 2.36 3.23 23.56
C LEU A 215 2.52 1.97 22.69
N PHE A 216 3.63 1.86 21.98
CA PHE A 216 3.93 0.75 21.05
C PHE A 216 5.05 -0.15 21.59
N LYS A 217 5.43 0.01 22.85
CA LYS A 217 6.56 -0.72 23.46
C LYS A 217 6.40 -2.23 23.32
N GLY A 218 7.45 -2.86 22.81
CA GLY A 218 7.52 -4.31 22.65
C GLY A 218 6.96 -4.83 21.32
N LEU A 219 6.61 -3.95 20.39
CA LEU A 219 6.28 -4.34 19.04
C LEU A 219 7.58 -4.63 18.24
N LEU A 220 7.56 -5.67 17.43
CA LEU A 220 8.58 -5.94 16.41
C LEU A 220 7.98 -5.73 15.04
N ILE A 221 8.63 -4.94 14.19
CA ILE A 221 8.19 -4.66 12.82
C ILE A 221 9.26 -5.14 11.85
N ASP A 222 8.95 -6.17 11.09
CA ASP A 222 9.85 -6.77 10.12
C ASP A 222 9.21 -6.90 8.72
N HIS A 223 9.89 -7.60 7.78
CA HIS A 223 9.44 -7.79 6.40
C HIS A 223 9.02 -6.49 5.71
N ARG A 224 9.76 -5.39 5.98
CA ARG A 224 9.46 -4.05 5.46
C ARG A 224 9.71 -3.99 3.95
N ARG A 225 8.66 -3.71 3.19
CA ARG A 225 8.70 -3.50 1.74
C ARG A 225 8.02 -2.18 1.38
N PHE A 226 8.53 -1.49 0.37
CA PHE A 226 7.98 -0.22 -0.12
C PHE A 226 7.73 -0.31 -1.63
N PRO A 227 6.74 -1.08 -2.06
CA PRO A 227 6.54 -1.40 -3.47
C PRO A 227 6.00 -0.23 -4.30
N VAL A 228 5.26 0.69 -3.69
CA VAL A 228 4.67 1.84 -4.39
C VAL A 228 5.25 3.12 -3.83
N VAL A 229 5.91 3.91 -4.68
CA VAL A 229 6.48 5.21 -4.32
C VAL A 229 6.10 6.25 -5.36
N ASP A 230 5.06 6.99 -5.08
CA ASP A 230 4.54 8.09 -5.88
C ASP A 230 5.31 9.37 -5.59
N VAL A 231 6.38 9.61 -6.31
CA VAL A 231 7.29 10.76 -6.08
C VAL A 231 6.56 12.09 -6.32
N GLU A 232 5.72 12.18 -7.33
CA GLU A 232 4.98 13.38 -7.70
C GLU A 232 4.05 13.85 -6.58
N HIS A 233 3.40 12.90 -5.90
CA HIS A 233 2.47 13.17 -4.81
C HIS A 233 3.08 12.95 -3.42
N GLY A 234 4.34 12.55 -3.34
CA GLY A 234 5.00 12.25 -2.06
C GLY A 234 4.29 11.13 -1.29
N VAL A 235 3.78 10.12 -1.98
CA VAL A 235 3.04 9.01 -1.34
C VAL A 235 3.85 7.74 -1.38
N VAL A 236 3.98 7.07 -0.24
CA VAL A 236 4.66 5.78 -0.11
C VAL A 236 3.72 4.76 0.49
N ILE A 237 3.68 3.56 -0.06
CA ILE A 237 3.05 2.42 0.59
C ILE A 237 4.14 1.55 1.21
N GLY A 238 4.10 1.42 2.54
CA GLY A 238 4.87 0.45 3.31
C GLY A 238 4.02 -0.78 3.63
N LEU A 239 4.53 -1.96 3.32
CA LEU A 239 3.96 -3.25 3.68
C LEU A 239 4.88 -3.90 4.70
N VAL A 240 4.34 -4.25 5.86
CA VAL A 240 5.13 -4.78 6.99
C VAL A 240 4.36 -5.86 7.74
N MET A 241 5.10 -6.66 8.49
CA MET A 241 4.55 -7.50 9.55
C MET A 241 4.85 -6.87 10.90
N MET A 242 3.83 -6.71 11.73
CA MET A 242 3.97 -6.27 13.10
C MET A 242 3.65 -7.44 14.05
N HIS A 243 4.58 -7.74 14.92
CA HIS A 243 4.46 -8.80 15.92
C HIS A 243 4.25 -8.18 17.28
N ALA A 244 3.20 -8.61 17.97
CA ALA A 244 2.87 -8.20 19.31
C ALA A 244 2.77 -9.41 20.23
N ASN A 245 3.15 -9.24 21.49
CA ASN A 245 2.84 -10.21 22.53
C ASN A 245 1.79 -9.57 23.45
N MET A 246 0.53 -9.96 23.26
CA MET A 246 -0.59 -9.45 24.05
C MET A 246 -1.04 -10.52 25.05
N ASN A 247 -0.83 -10.25 26.34
CA ASN A 247 -1.21 -11.18 27.43
C ASN A 247 -0.63 -12.60 27.28
N GLY A 248 0.63 -12.71 26.82
CA GLY A 248 1.28 -13.99 26.60
C GLY A 248 0.93 -14.68 25.28
N GLN A 249 0.03 -14.12 24.48
CA GLN A 249 -0.31 -14.62 23.16
C GLN A 249 0.45 -13.85 22.09
N LYS A 250 1.21 -14.58 21.26
CA LYS A 250 1.84 -14.02 20.07
C LYS A 250 0.77 -13.71 19.03
N ASN A 251 0.85 -12.54 18.45
CA ASN A 251 -0.05 -12.08 17.41
C ASN A 251 0.74 -11.44 16.29
N THR A 252 0.35 -11.69 15.05
CA THR A 252 0.96 -11.08 13.86
C THR A 252 -0.10 -10.31 13.10
N ILE A 253 0.22 -9.07 12.77
CA ILE A 253 -0.65 -8.16 12.03
C ILE A 253 0.06 -7.82 10.72
N LEU A 254 -0.58 -8.08 9.59
CA LEU A 254 -0.17 -7.55 8.30
C LEU A 254 -0.68 -6.13 8.18
N ILE A 255 0.20 -5.23 7.75
CA ILE A 255 -0.10 -3.81 7.66
C ILE A 255 0.28 -3.29 6.28
N SER A 256 -0.65 -2.55 5.67
CA SER A 256 -0.38 -1.61 4.59
C SER A 256 -0.52 -0.21 5.14
N GLU A 257 0.57 0.55 5.16
CA GLU A 257 0.53 1.96 5.52
C GLU A 257 0.82 2.84 4.30
N MET A 258 -0.07 3.77 4.04
CA MET A 258 0.09 4.81 3.03
C MET A 258 0.52 6.11 3.71
N PHE A 259 1.74 6.55 3.42
CA PHE A 259 2.34 7.76 3.97
C PHE A 259 2.21 8.92 2.99
N LYS A 260 1.77 10.08 3.44
CA LYS A 260 1.94 11.36 2.73
C LYS A 260 3.14 12.10 3.28
N VAL A 261 4.12 12.40 2.43
CA VAL A 261 5.37 13.09 2.77
C VAL A 261 5.46 14.38 1.97
N VAL A 262 5.69 15.50 2.64
CA VAL A 262 5.90 16.81 2.03
C VAL A 262 7.05 17.51 2.75
N GLY A 263 8.07 17.96 2.01
CA GLY A 263 9.25 18.60 2.58
C GLY A 263 9.99 17.72 3.57
N ALA A 264 10.17 16.43 3.24
CA ALA A 264 10.79 15.40 4.10
C ALA A 264 10.10 15.26 5.48
N LYS A 265 8.79 15.55 5.57
CA LYS A 265 7.98 15.33 6.77
C LYS A 265 6.73 14.53 6.45
N ILE A 266 6.47 13.50 7.24
CA ILE A 266 5.23 12.72 7.18
C ILE A 266 4.10 13.59 7.71
N ARG A 267 3.10 13.86 6.88
CA ARG A 267 1.93 14.69 7.19
C ARG A 267 0.72 13.87 7.58
N GLN A 268 0.59 12.69 6.97
CA GLN A 268 -0.53 11.79 7.24
C GLN A 268 -0.14 10.34 6.99
N VAL A 269 -0.72 9.45 7.79
CA VAL A 269 -0.60 7.99 7.65
C VAL A 269 -2.00 7.39 7.60
N GLN A 270 -2.23 6.49 6.64
CA GLN A 270 -3.46 5.70 6.50
C GLN A 270 -3.09 4.22 6.53
N ALA A 271 -3.49 3.51 7.57
CA ALA A 271 -3.19 2.10 7.76
C ALA A 271 -4.39 1.20 7.50
N VAL A 272 -4.18 0.12 6.76
CA VAL A 272 -5.05 -1.06 6.73
C VAL A 272 -4.32 -2.18 7.46
N MET A 273 -4.92 -2.68 8.53
CA MET A 273 -4.31 -3.63 9.46
C MET A 273 -5.19 -4.86 9.58
N VAL A 274 -4.57 -6.04 9.47
CA VAL A 274 -5.28 -7.33 9.56
C VAL A 274 -4.52 -8.29 10.46
N ASN A 275 -5.17 -8.77 11.51
CA ASN A 275 -4.64 -9.84 12.35
C ASN A 275 -4.72 -11.18 11.60
N VAL A 276 -3.57 -11.83 11.45
CA VAL A 276 -3.44 -13.07 10.65
C VAL A 276 -2.96 -14.27 11.45
N GLY A 277 -2.76 -14.11 12.77
CA GLY A 277 -2.28 -15.17 13.66
C GLY A 277 -0.76 -15.27 13.72
N ALA A 278 -0.25 -16.02 14.70
CA ALA A 278 1.16 -15.98 15.14
C ALA A 278 2.16 -16.44 14.07
N ASP A 279 1.79 -17.42 13.24
CA ASP A 279 2.69 -18.10 12.30
C ASP A 279 2.46 -17.68 10.83
N ALA A 280 1.80 -16.54 10.63
CA ALA A 280 1.53 -16.05 9.28
C ALA A 280 2.81 -15.58 8.58
N ALA A 281 2.83 -15.70 7.25
CA ALA A 281 3.86 -15.16 6.37
C ALA A 281 3.28 -14.00 5.54
N THR A 282 4.15 -13.17 4.95
CA THR A 282 3.70 -12.11 4.04
C THR A 282 3.20 -12.65 2.70
N GLY A 283 3.58 -13.88 2.35
CA GLY A 283 3.43 -14.39 0.98
C GLY A 283 4.41 -13.75 -0.03
N TRP A 284 5.23 -12.78 0.38
CA TRP A 284 6.18 -12.04 -0.47
C TRP A 284 7.57 -12.04 0.15
N LYS A 285 8.58 -12.06 -0.73
CA LYS A 285 10.01 -11.98 -0.34
C LYS A 285 10.50 -10.55 -0.47
#